data_f1c2a4b6cb64eb70ed8596e9f8829856
#
_entry.id   f1c2a4b6cb64eb70ed8596e9f8829856
#
_cell.length_a   1.000
_cell.length_b   1.000
_cell.length_c   1.000
_cell.angle_alpha   90.00
_cell.angle_beta   90.00
_cell.angle_gamma   90.00
#
_symmetry.space_group_name_H-M   'P 1'
#
loop_
_entity.id
_entity.type
_entity.pdbx_description
1 polymer ?
#
loop_
_entity_poly.entity_id
_entity_poly.type
_entity_poly.pdbx_seq_one_letter_code
_entity_poly.pdbx_strand_id
1 'polypeptide(L)'
;LRNHNPQLKMIVPIAVTGGEFNFTLFAIWANNPDDPDGQYVEQVWKAIHHYDKKLKHKQTILAGDFNSNTIWDRKSRVGNHSDVVKKLEEKSILSCYHLHHKQVQGNEEHPTFYLYKHKDKPYHLDYCFASIDMIDKIQTVEIGDYDFWKQYSDHVPVMVTFDFT
;
A
#
# COMPACT_ATOMS: atom_id res chain seq x y z
N LEU A 1 3.30 14.32 12.86
CA LEU A 1 3.46 13.30 13.91
C LEU A 1 4.85 13.41 14.56
N ARG A 2 4.94 13.38 15.88
CA ARG A 2 6.23 13.24 16.58
C ARG A 2 6.89 11.92 16.13
N ASN A 3 8.21 11.94 15.87
CA ASN A 3 9.00 10.78 15.41
C ASN A 3 8.85 10.40 13.92
N HIS A 4 8.55 11.36 13.05
CA HIS A 4 8.80 11.14 11.62
C HIS A 4 10.32 10.96 11.37
N ASN A 5 10.68 9.92 10.62
CA ASN A 5 12.07 9.71 10.21
C ASN A 5 12.29 10.38 8.84
N PRO A 6 13.08 11.46 8.75
CA PRO A 6 13.31 12.17 7.49
C PRO A 6 14.12 11.35 6.46
N GLN A 7 14.76 10.25 6.87
CA GLN A 7 15.44 9.34 5.95
C GLN A 7 14.46 8.43 5.19
N LEU A 8 13.26 8.20 5.76
CA LEU A 8 12.18 7.47 5.10
C LEU A 8 11.27 8.45 4.34
N LYS A 9 11.84 9.16 3.38
CA LYS A 9 11.20 10.27 2.66
C LYS A 9 9.90 9.88 1.94
N MET A 10 9.83 8.61 1.50
CA MET A 10 8.74 8.11 0.66
C MET A 10 7.62 7.44 1.46
N ILE A 11 7.75 7.35 2.78
CA ILE A 11 6.73 6.80 3.68
C ILE A 11 6.45 7.82 4.77
N VAL A 12 5.33 8.53 4.65
CA VAL A 12 5.00 9.66 5.52
C VAL A 12 3.80 9.32 6.40
N PRO A 13 3.99 9.20 7.74
CA PRO A 13 2.88 9.05 8.66
C PRO A 13 2.15 10.39 8.86
N ILE A 14 0.84 10.40 8.66
CA ILE A 14 -0.04 11.56 8.74
C ILE A 14 -1.16 11.24 9.73
N ALA A 15 -1.40 12.14 10.69
CA ALA A 15 -2.61 12.08 11.51
C ALA A 15 -3.75 12.78 10.77
N VAL A 16 -4.80 12.04 10.47
CA VAL A 16 -6.03 12.59 9.88
C VAL A 16 -7.03 12.79 11.01
N THR A 17 -7.42 14.04 11.23
CA THR A 17 -8.29 14.45 12.34
C THR A 17 -9.28 15.51 11.90
N GLY A 18 -10.32 15.74 12.71
CA GLY A 18 -11.31 16.80 12.46
C GLY A 18 -12.60 16.33 11.78
N GLY A 19 -12.71 15.04 11.45
CA GLY A 19 -13.95 14.39 11.05
C GLY A 19 -14.56 13.59 12.20
N GLU A 20 -15.62 12.86 11.90
CA GLU A 20 -16.25 11.91 12.84
C GLU A 20 -15.31 10.76 13.20
N PHE A 21 -14.36 10.48 12.32
CA PHE A 21 -13.40 9.39 12.47
C PHE A 21 -11.95 9.89 12.32
N ASN A 22 -11.11 9.58 13.28
CA ASN A 22 -9.69 9.93 13.24
C ASN A 22 -8.85 8.67 12.97
N PHE A 23 -7.80 8.82 12.14
CA PHE A 23 -6.92 7.68 11.82
C PHE A 23 -5.50 8.13 11.51
N THR A 24 -4.58 7.19 11.48
CA THR A 24 -3.22 7.41 11.00
C THR A 24 -3.10 6.87 9.58
N LEU A 25 -2.74 7.74 8.63
CA LEU A 25 -2.40 7.38 7.27
C LEU A 25 -0.88 7.31 7.12
N PHE A 26 -0.35 6.20 6.63
CA PHE A 26 0.99 6.13 6.06
C PHE A 26 0.85 6.29 4.55
N ALA A 27 1.13 7.49 4.05
CA ALA A 27 1.20 7.75 2.62
C ALA A 27 2.49 7.17 2.05
N ILE A 28 2.38 6.32 1.03
CA ILE A 28 3.49 5.54 0.48
C ILE A 28 3.70 5.88 -1.00
N TRP A 29 4.94 6.18 -1.32
CA TRP A 29 5.47 6.18 -2.68
C TRP A 29 6.85 5.54 -2.67
N ALA A 30 6.90 4.22 -2.78
CA ALA A 30 8.12 3.42 -2.69
C ALA A 30 8.96 3.54 -3.98
N ASN A 31 9.54 4.69 -4.18
CA ASN A 31 10.37 5.01 -5.34
C ASN A 31 11.70 5.62 -4.90
N ASN A 32 12.74 4.81 -4.85
CA ASN A 32 14.08 5.30 -4.61
C ASN A 32 15.12 4.33 -5.21
N PRO A 33 15.25 4.28 -6.55
CA PRO A 33 16.14 3.34 -7.23
C PRO A 33 17.61 3.61 -6.94
N ASP A 34 17.98 4.83 -6.52
CA ASP A 34 19.37 5.25 -6.27
C ASP A 34 19.79 5.08 -4.79
N ASP A 35 18.90 4.59 -3.92
CA ASP A 35 19.23 4.33 -2.52
C ASP A 35 20.01 3.00 -2.41
N PRO A 36 21.30 3.03 -2.05
CA PRO A 36 22.11 1.84 -1.91
C PRO A 36 21.65 0.93 -0.75
N ASP A 37 20.93 1.50 0.22
CA ASP A 37 20.46 0.82 1.43
C ASP A 37 19.03 0.27 1.33
N GLY A 38 18.42 0.39 0.17
CA GLY A 38 17.11 -0.17 -0.10
C GLY A 38 16.35 0.56 -1.18
N GLN A 39 15.72 -0.19 -2.07
CA GLN A 39 15.01 0.30 -3.23
C GLN A 39 13.55 -0.17 -3.21
N TYR A 40 12.63 0.66 -3.65
CA TYR A 40 11.23 0.31 -3.79
C TYR A 40 10.64 -0.29 -2.48
N VAL A 41 10.17 -1.52 -2.52
CA VAL A 41 9.54 -2.20 -1.38
C VAL A 41 10.44 -2.32 -0.14
N GLU A 42 11.75 -2.30 -0.30
CA GLU A 42 12.70 -2.30 0.84
C GLU A 42 12.55 -1.03 1.68
N GLN A 43 12.15 0.10 1.09
CA GLN A 43 11.80 1.32 1.83
C GLN A 43 10.57 1.09 2.71
N VAL A 44 9.56 0.38 2.20
CA VAL A 44 8.37 0.00 2.98
C VAL A 44 8.75 -0.94 4.12
N TRP A 45 9.61 -1.93 3.85
CA TRP A 45 10.15 -2.86 4.85
C TRP A 45 10.85 -2.12 5.99
N LYS A 46 11.76 -1.19 5.67
CA LYS A 46 12.43 -0.34 6.67
C LYS A 46 11.43 0.48 7.49
N ALA A 47 10.42 1.07 6.82
CA ALA A 47 9.41 1.88 7.47
C ALA A 47 8.54 1.08 8.45
N ILE A 48 8.13 -0.13 8.10
CA ILE A 48 7.35 -1.02 8.97
C ILE A 48 8.12 -1.35 10.25
N HIS A 49 9.44 -1.55 10.16
CA HIS A 49 10.27 -1.79 11.33
C HIS A 49 10.48 -0.53 12.16
N HIS A 50 10.73 0.61 11.52
CA HIS A 50 10.90 1.88 12.22
C HIS A 50 9.62 2.32 12.95
N TYR A 51 8.47 2.16 12.28
CA TYR A 51 7.16 2.56 12.83
C TYR A 51 6.43 1.42 13.55
N ASP A 52 7.12 0.34 13.94
CA ASP A 52 6.53 -0.86 14.54
C ASP A 52 5.51 -0.55 15.64
N LYS A 53 5.85 0.35 16.57
CA LYS A 53 4.95 0.75 17.66
C LYS A 53 3.71 1.49 17.17
N LYS A 54 3.85 2.33 16.14
CA LYS A 54 2.72 3.08 15.55
C LYS A 54 1.76 2.18 14.80
N LEU A 55 2.29 1.17 14.11
CA LEU A 55 1.51 0.18 13.35
C LEU A 55 0.75 -0.81 14.23
N LYS A 56 0.94 -0.78 15.54
CA LYS A 56 0.12 -1.55 16.51
C LYS A 56 -1.13 -0.81 16.97
N HIS A 57 -1.28 0.45 16.58
CA HIS A 57 -2.48 1.22 16.90
C HIS A 57 -3.63 0.85 15.96
N LYS A 58 -4.84 0.92 16.51
CA LYS A 58 -6.07 0.86 15.72
C LYS A 58 -6.16 2.07 14.77
N GLN A 59 -7.08 2.00 13.82
CA GLN A 59 -7.36 3.10 12.90
C GLN A 59 -6.11 3.51 12.08
N THR A 60 -5.45 2.51 11.51
CA THR A 60 -4.24 2.70 10.71
C THR A 60 -4.48 2.27 9.28
N ILE A 61 -4.11 3.13 8.33
CA ILE A 61 -4.11 2.87 6.89
C ILE A 61 -2.68 3.05 6.36
N LEU A 62 -2.24 2.14 5.48
CA LEU A 62 -1.06 2.32 4.65
C LEU A 62 -1.55 2.31 3.20
N ALA A 63 -1.36 3.40 2.46
CA ALA A 63 -1.87 3.50 1.10
C ALA A 63 -0.91 4.21 0.16
N GLY A 64 -0.87 3.75 -1.08
CA GLY A 64 -0.11 4.35 -2.16
C GLY A 64 0.61 3.34 -3.05
N ASP A 65 1.61 3.84 -3.77
CA ASP A 65 2.44 3.06 -4.67
C ASP A 65 3.58 2.37 -3.90
N PHE A 66 3.47 1.05 -3.80
CA PHE A 66 4.51 0.20 -3.19
C PHE A 66 5.61 -0.18 -4.19
N ASN A 67 5.41 0.10 -5.48
CA ASN A 67 6.31 -0.26 -6.57
C ASN A 67 6.80 -1.72 -6.50
N SER A 68 5.93 -2.61 -6.10
CA SER A 68 6.25 -4.01 -5.87
C SER A 68 5.04 -4.92 -5.97
N ASN A 69 5.32 -6.18 -6.24
CA ASN A 69 4.35 -7.26 -6.22
C ASN A 69 5.09 -8.57 -5.91
N THR A 70 4.44 -9.59 -5.39
CA THR A 70 5.04 -10.89 -5.06
C THR A 70 5.68 -11.58 -6.26
N ILE A 71 5.24 -11.28 -7.49
CA ILE A 71 5.82 -11.84 -8.72
C ILE A 71 7.30 -11.50 -8.91
N TRP A 72 7.80 -10.47 -8.22
CA TRP A 72 9.22 -10.06 -8.23
C TRP A 72 9.99 -10.41 -6.98
N ASP A 73 9.43 -11.23 -6.11
CA ASP A 73 10.11 -11.67 -4.90
C ASP A 73 11.36 -12.52 -5.24
N ARG A 74 12.43 -12.30 -4.49
CA ARG A 74 13.72 -12.98 -4.68
C ARG A 74 14.09 -13.75 -3.42
N LYS A 75 14.46 -15.04 -3.56
CA LYS A 75 14.84 -15.92 -2.43
C LYS A 75 15.97 -15.37 -1.56
N SER A 76 16.89 -14.62 -2.15
CA SER A 76 18.06 -14.06 -1.45
C SER A 76 17.83 -12.69 -0.82
N ARG A 77 16.65 -12.08 -1.05
CA ARG A 77 16.33 -10.73 -0.55
C ARG A 77 15.47 -10.82 0.70
N VAL A 78 15.84 -10.04 1.71
CA VAL A 78 15.00 -9.74 2.87
C VAL A 78 14.23 -8.45 2.60
N GLY A 79 12.96 -8.39 2.95
CA GLY A 79 12.09 -7.25 2.64
C GLY A 79 11.48 -7.32 1.24
N ASN A 80 11.16 -8.51 0.80
CA ASN A 80 10.32 -8.74 -0.37
C ASN A 80 8.89 -8.21 -0.15
N HIS A 81 8.09 -8.19 -1.19
CA HIS A 81 6.67 -7.85 -1.07
C HIS A 81 5.95 -8.80 -0.11
N SER A 82 6.16 -10.11 -0.25
CA SER A 82 5.58 -11.11 0.66
C SER A 82 6.00 -10.89 2.12
N ASP A 83 7.25 -10.46 2.37
CA ASP A 83 7.73 -10.18 3.72
C ASP A 83 6.99 -8.97 4.32
N VAL A 84 6.76 -7.93 3.50
CA VAL A 84 5.99 -6.75 3.88
C VAL A 84 4.55 -7.12 4.21
N VAL A 85 3.88 -7.87 3.33
CA VAL A 85 2.50 -8.34 3.55
C VAL A 85 2.40 -9.13 4.84
N LYS A 86 3.24 -10.16 5.00
CA LYS A 86 3.29 -10.98 6.21
C LYS A 86 3.52 -10.16 7.47
N LYS A 87 4.41 -9.15 7.40
CA LYS A 87 4.71 -8.30 8.54
C LYS A 87 3.55 -7.39 8.93
N LEU A 88 2.77 -6.95 7.97
CA LEU A 88 1.53 -6.20 8.20
C LEU A 88 0.44 -7.11 8.78
N GLU A 89 0.29 -8.32 8.27
CA GLU A 89 -0.66 -9.33 8.79
C GLU A 89 -0.37 -9.68 10.26
N GLU A 90 0.91 -9.83 10.65
CA GLU A 90 1.33 -10.02 12.05
C GLU A 90 0.85 -8.89 12.98
N LYS A 91 0.53 -7.72 12.41
CA LYS A 91 -0.01 -6.55 13.11
C LYS A 91 -1.51 -6.38 12.94
N SER A 92 -2.18 -7.35 12.34
CA SER A 92 -3.59 -7.29 11.98
C SER A 92 -3.91 -6.11 11.07
N ILE A 93 -2.99 -5.82 10.14
CA ILE A 93 -3.17 -4.85 9.05
C ILE A 93 -3.24 -5.65 7.76
N LEU A 94 -4.36 -5.57 7.05
CA LEU A 94 -4.70 -6.45 5.95
C LEU A 94 -4.93 -5.64 4.66
N SER A 95 -4.70 -6.29 3.51
CA SER A 95 -4.95 -5.66 2.20
C SER A 95 -6.44 -5.56 1.92
N CYS A 96 -6.93 -4.33 1.74
CA CYS A 96 -8.33 -4.07 1.41
C CYS A 96 -8.74 -4.74 0.09
N TYR A 97 -7.88 -4.61 -0.94
CA TYR A 97 -8.15 -5.20 -2.25
C TYR A 97 -8.30 -6.72 -2.19
N HIS A 98 -7.31 -7.41 -1.60
CA HIS A 98 -7.27 -8.88 -1.60
C HIS A 98 -8.43 -9.49 -0.80
N LEU A 99 -8.82 -8.84 0.31
CA LEU A 99 -9.97 -9.28 1.09
C LEU A 99 -11.29 -9.04 0.37
N HIS A 100 -11.48 -7.86 -0.21
CA HIS A 100 -12.73 -7.49 -0.88
C HIS A 100 -12.98 -8.33 -2.14
N HIS A 101 -11.96 -8.46 -2.99
CA HIS A 101 -12.06 -9.21 -4.25
C HIS A 101 -11.77 -10.71 -4.11
N LYS A 102 -11.40 -11.20 -2.91
CA LYS A 102 -11.02 -12.60 -2.65
C LYS A 102 -9.88 -13.07 -3.56
N GLN A 103 -8.93 -12.19 -3.79
CA GLN A 103 -7.77 -12.44 -4.63
C GLN A 103 -6.56 -12.83 -3.79
N VAL A 104 -5.59 -13.48 -4.43
CA VAL A 104 -4.32 -13.87 -3.80
C VAL A 104 -3.22 -12.94 -4.32
N GLN A 105 -2.29 -12.58 -3.45
CA GLN A 105 -1.11 -11.78 -3.81
C GLN A 105 -0.38 -12.39 -5.01
N GLY A 106 -0.14 -11.60 -6.04
CA GLY A 106 0.48 -12.00 -7.31
C GLY A 106 -0.47 -12.54 -8.37
N ASN A 107 -1.76 -12.64 -8.06
CA ASN A 107 -2.80 -13.06 -9.00
C ASN A 107 -3.94 -12.04 -9.09
N GLU A 108 -3.61 -10.76 -8.94
CA GLU A 108 -4.57 -9.66 -8.99
C GLU A 108 -5.17 -9.53 -10.40
N GLU A 109 -6.49 -9.51 -10.50
CA GLU A 109 -7.21 -9.36 -11.78
C GLU A 109 -7.32 -7.92 -12.25
N HIS A 110 -7.12 -6.95 -11.33
CA HIS A 110 -7.28 -5.53 -11.61
C HIS A 110 -5.93 -4.82 -11.50
N PRO A 111 -5.24 -4.53 -12.62
CA PRO A 111 -4.00 -3.77 -12.61
C PRO A 111 -4.21 -2.33 -12.14
N THR A 112 -3.22 -1.80 -11.43
CA THR A 112 -3.18 -0.40 -11.01
C THR A 112 -2.13 0.41 -11.76
N PHE A 113 -1.23 -0.26 -12.48
CA PHE A 113 -0.15 0.33 -13.25
C PHE A 113 -0.02 -0.31 -14.63
N TYR A 114 0.28 0.50 -15.64
CA TYR A 114 0.47 0.09 -17.03
C TYR A 114 1.78 0.64 -17.56
N LEU A 115 2.81 -0.21 -17.64
CA LEU A 115 4.17 0.20 -18.00
C LEU A 115 4.19 0.92 -19.36
N TYR A 116 4.70 2.16 -19.35
CA TYR A 116 4.69 3.07 -20.51
C TYR A 116 3.27 3.37 -21.06
N LYS A 117 2.26 3.29 -20.24
CA LYS A 117 0.84 3.42 -20.61
C LYS A 117 0.38 2.38 -21.64
N HIS A 118 1.02 1.20 -21.67
CA HIS A 118 0.65 0.10 -22.55
C HIS A 118 -0.31 -0.87 -21.87
N LYS A 119 -1.49 -1.08 -22.45
CA LYS A 119 -2.54 -1.95 -21.89
C LYS A 119 -2.12 -3.42 -21.75
N ASP A 120 -1.18 -3.85 -22.57
CA ASP A 120 -0.61 -5.20 -22.59
C ASP A 120 0.55 -5.42 -21.62
N LYS A 121 0.87 -4.39 -20.81
CA LYS A 121 1.91 -4.46 -19.76
C LYS A 121 1.37 -4.05 -18.39
N PRO A 122 0.34 -4.77 -17.90
CA PRO A 122 -0.34 -4.43 -16.65
C PRO A 122 0.37 -5.01 -15.43
N TYR A 123 0.34 -4.27 -14.31
CA TYR A 123 0.81 -4.72 -13.00
C TYR A 123 -0.08 -4.14 -11.89
N HIS A 124 -0.11 -4.79 -10.74
CA HIS A 124 -0.76 -4.28 -9.54
C HIS A 124 0.32 -3.82 -8.56
N LEU A 125 0.48 -2.51 -8.37
CA LEU A 125 1.56 -1.89 -7.59
C LEU A 125 1.06 -0.98 -6.48
N ASP A 126 -0.19 -0.53 -6.58
CA ASP A 126 -0.81 0.40 -5.64
C ASP A 126 -1.72 -0.38 -4.70
N TYR A 127 -1.54 -0.16 -3.40
CA TYR A 127 -2.24 -0.90 -2.37
C TYR A 127 -2.85 0.02 -1.33
N CYS A 128 -3.92 -0.46 -0.71
CA CYS A 128 -4.44 0.05 0.55
C CYS A 128 -4.49 -1.11 1.55
N PHE A 129 -3.72 -0.99 2.62
CA PHE A 129 -3.78 -1.87 3.78
C PHE A 129 -4.44 -1.11 4.92
N ALA A 130 -5.29 -1.77 5.68
CA ALA A 130 -5.96 -1.16 6.83
C ALA A 130 -5.95 -2.09 8.05
N SER A 131 -5.96 -1.51 9.24
CA SER A 131 -6.07 -2.27 10.48
C SER A 131 -7.42 -2.99 10.57
N ILE A 132 -7.46 -4.11 11.27
CA ILE A 132 -8.61 -5.02 11.31
C ILE A 132 -9.92 -4.32 11.72
N ASP A 133 -9.85 -3.35 12.60
CA ASP A 133 -11.00 -2.56 13.04
C ASP A 133 -11.58 -1.63 11.94
N MET A 134 -10.82 -1.40 10.87
CA MET A 134 -11.26 -0.68 9.68
C MET A 134 -11.68 -1.65 8.56
N ILE A 135 -11.06 -2.81 8.48
CA ILE A 135 -11.37 -3.82 7.44
C ILE A 135 -12.85 -4.20 7.46
N ASP A 136 -13.43 -4.39 8.64
CA ASP A 136 -14.84 -4.74 8.81
C ASP A 136 -15.81 -3.61 8.37
N LYS A 137 -15.27 -2.43 8.07
CA LYS A 137 -15.99 -1.24 7.61
C LYS A 137 -15.84 -0.99 6.11
N ILE A 138 -15.15 -1.85 5.38
CA ILE A 138 -15.00 -1.71 3.93
C ILE A 138 -16.36 -1.92 3.26
N GLN A 139 -16.82 -0.90 2.54
CA GLN A 139 -18.02 -0.96 1.72
C GLN A 139 -17.66 -1.34 0.28
N THR A 140 -16.72 -0.64 -0.33
CA THR A 140 -16.26 -0.94 -1.69
C THR A 140 -14.74 -0.78 -1.82
N VAL A 141 -14.16 -1.55 -2.78
CA VAL A 141 -12.80 -1.36 -3.27
C VAL A 141 -12.88 -1.35 -4.80
N GLU A 142 -12.57 -0.22 -5.40
CA GLU A 142 -12.71 -0.01 -6.84
C GLU A 142 -11.37 0.37 -7.45
N ILE A 143 -11.10 -0.13 -8.65
CA ILE A 143 -9.90 0.21 -9.43
C ILE A 143 -10.35 1.03 -10.64
N GLY A 144 -9.64 2.12 -10.89
CA GLY A 144 -9.95 3.02 -12.00
C GLY A 144 -9.85 2.35 -13.37
N ASP A 145 -10.67 2.81 -14.31
CA ASP A 145 -10.67 2.31 -15.68
C ASP A 145 -9.44 2.79 -16.45
N TYR A 146 -8.73 1.86 -17.10
CA TYR A 146 -7.53 2.17 -17.89
C TYR A 146 -7.82 3.18 -19.02
N ASP A 147 -8.89 3.00 -19.79
CA ASP A 147 -9.16 3.81 -20.98
C ASP A 147 -9.49 5.25 -20.61
N PHE A 148 -10.02 5.48 -19.41
CA PHE A 148 -10.23 6.82 -18.86
C PHE A 148 -8.93 7.43 -18.33
N TRP A 149 -8.16 6.68 -17.49
CA TRP A 149 -7.04 7.24 -16.74
C TRP A 149 -5.72 7.34 -17.51
N LYS A 150 -5.52 6.54 -18.59
CA LYS A 150 -4.29 6.53 -19.40
C LYS A 150 -3.86 7.89 -19.97
N GLN A 151 -4.79 8.82 -20.15
CA GLN A 151 -4.48 10.16 -20.61
C GLN A 151 -3.76 10.99 -19.55
N TYR A 152 -3.96 10.70 -18.25
CA TYR A 152 -3.41 11.44 -17.14
C TYR A 152 -2.19 10.76 -16.54
N SER A 153 -2.22 9.44 -16.38
CA SER A 153 -1.17 8.67 -15.71
C SER A 153 -0.98 7.30 -16.36
N ASP A 154 0.13 6.64 -16.07
CA ASP A 154 0.35 5.20 -16.25
C ASP A 154 -0.18 4.39 -15.06
N HIS A 155 -0.56 5.05 -13.96
CA HIS A 155 -1.33 4.45 -12.88
C HIS A 155 -2.82 4.77 -13.00
N VAL A 156 -3.64 3.89 -12.42
CA VAL A 156 -5.07 4.12 -12.20
C VAL A 156 -5.36 4.14 -10.69
N PRO A 157 -6.34 4.92 -10.21
CA PRO A 157 -6.58 5.03 -8.78
C PRO A 157 -7.13 3.74 -8.17
N VAL A 158 -6.72 3.48 -6.94
CA VAL A 158 -7.37 2.53 -6.02
C VAL A 158 -8.25 3.34 -5.08
N MET A 159 -9.55 3.08 -5.07
CA MET A 159 -10.53 3.76 -4.25
C MET A 159 -11.09 2.77 -3.22
N VAL A 160 -10.96 3.11 -1.94
CA VAL A 160 -11.50 2.29 -0.84
C VAL A 160 -12.49 3.14 -0.06
N THR A 161 -13.73 2.69 -0.01
CA THR A 161 -14.79 3.33 0.78
C THR A 161 -15.00 2.56 2.07
N PHE A 162 -14.95 3.29 3.19
CA PHE A 162 -15.25 2.76 4.51
C PHE A 162 -16.54 3.37 5.03
N ASP A 163 -17.39 2.55 5.65
CA ASP A 163 -18.60 2.99 6.35
C ASP A 163 -18.38 2.88 7.86
N PHE A 164 -18.44 4.00 8.55
CA PHE A 164 -18.28 4.10 10.00
C PHE A 164 -19.59 4.40 10.74
N THR A 165 -20.72 4.35 10.03
CA THR A 165 -22.05 4.52 10.67
C THR A 165 -22.48 3.30 11.45
#